data_fba79e1bbdceb9b4ce1d9f468555ecd7
#
_entry.id   fba79e1bbdceb9b4ce1d9f468555ecd7
#
_cell.length_a   1.000
_cell.length_b   1.000
_cell.length_c   1.000
_cell.angle_alpha   90.00
_cell.angle_beta   90.00
_cell.angle_gamma   90.00
#
_symmetry.space_group_name_H-M   'P 1'
#
loop_
_entity.id
_entity.type
_entity.pdbx_description
1 polymer ?
#
loop_
_entity_poly.entity_id
_entity_poly.type
_entity_poly.pdbx_seq_one_letter_code
_entity_poly.pdbx_strand_id
1 'polypeptide(L)'
;MWYHQESNQGHKDFQSFALPTELWYQKAMANILILNKAVFKCFCNFIKKCSMNLVIDIGNTSVKVYLFEKDQIVSKNLLNEASLINHIKSLSKDYNIKNIICSTVTKSYKIQLAELFADIEYYELSDKKLNIPIHNNYKTINSLGQDRIGLVSATFFKFPNENSLVVDIGTCITYDFIDSKNIYHGGAISPGINMRYNSLNKFTSNLPLLEFNNVEKMIGSSTDESIHIGVYNGIIGEINEYINRLEEKYLKLNVIITGGDSTFLLNKIKNAIFADQDFLAIGLNNILKYNEGH
;
A
#
# COMPACT_ATOMS: atom_id res chain seq x y z
N MET A 1 46.09 -67.80 16.48
CA MET A 1 47.46 -68.14 16.88
C MET A 1 48.34 -66.93 16.75
N TRP A 2 48.95 -66.52 17.91
CA TRP A 2 50.08 -65.59 18.11
C TRP A 2 49.78 -64.07 18.00
N TYR A 3 49.70 -63.44 19.08
CA TYR A 3 50.53 -62.87 20.18
C TYR A 3 51.18 -61.52 19.86
N HIS A 4 50.74 -60.56 20.63
CA HIS A 4 51.45 -59.53 21.44
C HIS A 4 52.63 -58.75 20.83
N GLN A 5 52.60 -57.43 20.90
CA GLN A 5 53.36 -56.74 21.93
C GLN A 5 53.01 -55.26 21.93
N GLU A 6 52.82 -54.74 23.13
CA GLU A 6 52.70 -53.29 23.49
C GLU A 6 54.03 -52.57 23.29
N SER A 7 53.95 -51.32 22.97
CA SER A 7 54.89 -50.33 23.51
C SER A 7 54.27 -48.93 23.59
N ASN A 8 54.11 -48.51 24.81
CA ASN A 8 53.91 -47.12 25.23
C ASN A 8 55.06 -46.24 24.75
N GLN A 9 54.70 -45.08 24.13
CA GLN A 9 55.55 -43.88 24.27
C GLN A 9 54.81 -42.59 23.86
N GLY A 10 54.63 -41.70 24.80
CA GLY A 10 54.85 -40.28 24.58
C GLY A 10 53.66 -39.45 24.06
N HIS A 11 52.90 -38.91 25.01
CA HIS A 11 52.15 -37.65 24.79
C HIS A 11 53.12 -36.59 24.30
N LYS A 12 52.97 -36.15 23.05
CA LYS A 12 53.48 -34.86 22.58
C LYS A 12 52.28 -33.96 22.33
N ASP A 13 52.26 -32.86 23.04
CA ASP A 13 51.33 -31.73 22.84
C ASP A 13 51.28 -31.32 21.37
N PHE A 14 50.19 -31.61 20.71
CA PHE A 14 49.85 -30.97 19.45
C PHE A 14 49.39 -29.54 19.74
N GLN A 15 50.32 -28.63 19.78
CA GLN A 15 49.99 -27.23 19.50
C GLN A 15 49.45 -27.18 18.09
N SER A 16 48.13 -26.92 17.96
CA SER A 16 47.51 -26.72 16.69
C SER A 16 48.00 -25.39 16.13
N PHE A 17 48.99 -25.42 15.28
CA PHE A 17 49.31 -24.31 14.40
C PHE A 17 48.16 -24.22 13.39
N ALA A 18 47.30 -23.17 13.56
CA ALA A 18 46.31 -22.83 12.52
C ALA A 18 47.05 -22.73 11.18
N LEU A 19 46.60 -23.50 10.20
CA LEU A 19 47.18 -23.49 8.86
C LEU A 19 47.13 -22.05 8.29
N PRO A 20 48.13 -21.63 7.52
CA PRO A 20 48.15 -20.29 6.90
C PRO A 20 46.88 -19.92 6.11
N THR A 21 46.19 -20.92 5.59
CA THR A 21 44.90 -20.80 4.88
C THR A 21 43.75 -20.38 5.79
N GLU A 22 43.68 -20.83 7.05
CA GLU A 22 42.63 -20.40 8.00
C GLU A 22 42.83 -18.95 8.42
N LEU A 23 44.06 -18.54 8.64
CA LEU A 23 44.37 -17.15 8.98
C LEU A 23 44.06 -16.19 7.82
N TRP A 24 44.29 -16.65 6.59
CA TRP A 24 43.94 -15.92 5.37
C TRP A 24 42.42 -15.79 5.21
N TYR A 25 41.69 -16.88 5.44
CA TYR A 25 40.23 -16.91 5.37
C TYR A 25 39.59 -15.98 6.43
N GLN A 26 40.09 -16.01 7.67
CA GLN A 26 39.62 -15.11 8.72
C GLN A 26 39.89 -13.64 8.39
N LYS A 27 41.07 -13.31 7.85
CA LYS A 27 41.39 -11.95 7.38
C LYS A 27 40.54 -11.53 6.18
N ALA A 28 40.28 -12.43 5.24
CA ALA A 28 39.41 -12.14 4.10
C ALA A 28 37.96 -11.90 4.55
N MET A 29 37.42 -12.71 5.47
CA MET A 29 36.09 -12.52 6.04
C MET A 29 35.99 -11.22 6.84
N ALA A 30 37.01 -10.88 7.64
CA ALA A 30 37.04 -9.59 8.36
C ALA A 30 37.06 -8.39 7.40
N ASN A 31 37.81 -8.45 6.31
CA ASN A 31 37.85 -7.42 5.28
C ASN A 31 36.51 -7.29 4.54
N ILE A 32 35.82 -8.39 4.24
CA ILE A 32 34.50 -8.40 3.62
C ILE A 32 33.47 -7.77 4.58
N LEU A 33 33.55 -8.06 5.90
CA LEU A 33 32.68 -7.45 6.91
C LEU A 33 32.92 -5.94 7.07
N ILE A 34 34.19 -5.51 7.00
CA ILE A 34 34.55 -4.08 7.05
C ILE A 34 34.09 -3.36 5.77
N LEU A 35 34.28 -3.98 4.60
CA LEU A 35 33.83 -3.45 3.32
C LEU A 35 32.29 -3.30 3.30
N ASN A 36 31.57 -4.31 3.79
CA ASN A 36 30.12 -4.25 3.92
C ASN A 36 29.65 -3.14 4.86
N LYS A 37 30.34 -2.93 5.99
CA LYS A 37 30.03 -1.82 6.91
C LYS A 37 30.34 -0.44 6.27
N ALA A 38 31.42 -0.31 5.53
CA ALA A 38 31.77 0.95 4.85
C ALA A 38 30.79 1.25 3.70
N VAL A 39 30.43 0.24 2.91
CA VAL A 39 29.43 0.35 1.85
C VAL A 39 28.06 0.69 2.44
N PHE A 40 27.66 0.02 3.53
CA PHE A 40 26.42 0.31 4.24
C PHE A 40 26.40 1.75 4.79
N LYS A 41 27.50 2.20 5.41
CA LYS A 41 27.62 3.58 5.92
C LYS A 41 27.60 4.62 4.80
N CYS A 42 28.23 4.32 3.65
CA CYS A 42 28.20 5.17 2.47
C CYS A 42 26.78 5.23 1.89
N PHE A 43 26.08 4.10 1.82
CA PHE A 43 24.69 4.00 1.38
C PHE A 43 23.74 4.76 2.31
N CYS A 44 23.90 4.62 3.64
CA CYS A 44 23.11 5.38 4.62
C CYS A 44 23.37 6.90 4.52
N ASN A 45 24.62 7.32 4.30
CA ASN A 45 24.95 8.74 4.10
C ASN A 45 24.42 9.28 2.76
N PHE A 46 24.35 8.45 1.73
CA PHE A 46 23.74 8.79 0.44
C PHE A 46 22.23 8.98 0.58
N ILE A 47 21.55 8.05 1.25
CA ILE A 47 20.10 8.14 1.52
C ILE A 47 19.75 9.41 2.33
N LYS A 48 20.57 9.78 3.31
CA LYS A 48 20.39 11.03 4.08
C LYS A 48 20.54 12.31 3.24
N LYS A 49 21.19 12.25 2.07
CA LYS A 49 21.31 13.39 1.16
C LYS A 49 20.13 13.51 0.20
N CYS A 50 19.43 12.42 -0.07
CA CYS A 50 18.28 12.44 -0.96
C CYS A 50 17.07 13.03 -0.26
N SER A 51 16.38 13.92 -0.95
CA SER A 51 15.09 14.47 -0.48
C SER A 51 14.01 13.42 -0.61
N MET A 52 13.26 13.18 0.46
CA MET A 52 12.20 12.19 0.53
C MET A 52 10.84 12.85 0.69
N ASN A 53 9.83 12.26 0.07
CA ASN A 53 8.43 12.58 0.32
C ASN A 53 7.83 11.53 1.25
N LEU A 54 7.11 11.97 2.27
CA LEU A 54 6.35 11.10 3.17
C LEU A 54 4.87 11.17 2.81
N VAL A 55 4.30 10.02 2.51
CA VAL A 55 2.88 9.86 2.19
C VAL A 55 2.20 9.10 3.31
N ILE A 56 1.11 9.65 3.83
CA ILE A 56 0.33 9.07 4.92
C ILE A 56 -1.10 8.87 4.45
N ASP A 57 -1.58 7.63 4.54
CA ASP A 57 -2.96 7.25 4.27
C ASP A 57 -3.62 6.76 5.56
N ILE A 58 -4.54 7.55 6.09
CA ILE A 58 -5.28 7.25 7.34
C ILE A 58 -6.68 6.79 6.97
N GLY A 59 -6.82 5.49 6.86
CA GLY A 59 -8.11 4.83 6.65
C GLY A 59 -8.85 4.55 7.97
N ASN A 60 -10.05 3.98 7.87
CA ASN A 60 -10.87 3.62 9.05
C ASN A 60 -10.25 2.49 9.90
N THR A 61 -9.47 1.61 9.30
CA THR A 61 -8.98 0.39 9.95
C THR A 61 -7.48 0.44 10.24
N SER A 62 -6.73 1.17 9.46
CA SER A 62 -5.27 1.19 9.53
C SER A 62 -4.68 2.47 8.98
N VAL A 63 -3.45 2.77 9.40
CA VAL A 63 -2.63 3.87 8.88
C VAL A 63 -1.49 3.28 8.07
N LYS A 64 -1.37 3.70 6.81
CA LYS A 64 -0.25 3.34 5.95
C LYS A 64 0.69 4.52 5.80
N VAL A 65 1.96 4.29 6.00
CA VAL A 65 3.01 5.31 5.87
C VAL A 65 4.01 4.86 4.85
N TYR A 66 4.24 5.69 3.85
CA TYR A 66 5.16 5.42 2.74
C TYR A 66 6.23 6.50 2.68
N LEU A 67 7.45 6.08 2.45
CA LEU A 67 8.56 6.97 2.17
C LEU A 67 8.95 6.82 0.70
N PHE A 68 8.93 7.93 -0.03
CA PHE A 68 9.26 7.95 -1.45
C PHE A 68 10.59 8.67 -1.71
N GLU A 69 11.42 8.06 -2.52
CA GLU A 69 12.50 8.73 -3.22
C GLU A 69 12.08 8.90 -4.68
N LYS A 70 11.71 10.12 -5.07
CA LYS A 70 11.08 10.42 -6.38
C LYS A 70 9.81 9.57 -6.59
N ASP A 71 9.88 8.56 -7.47
CA ASP A 71 8.76 7.66 -7.80
C ASP A 71 8.86 6.29 -7.14
N GLN A 72 9.94 6.02 -6.40
CA GLN A 72 10.19 4.72 -5.78
C GLN A 72 9.79 4.71 -4.32
N ILE A 73 9.05 3.69 -3.91
CA ILE A 73 8.75 3.43 -2.51
C ILE A 73 10.00 2.83 -1.86
N VAL A 74 10.62 3.58 -0.95
CA VAL A 74 11.79 3.15 -0.18
C VAL A 74 11.37 2.38 1.07
N SER A 75 10.26 2.77 1.68
CA SER A 75 9.71 2.14 2.89
C SER A 75 8.19 2.20 2.88
N LYS A 76 7.57 1.12 3.37
CA LYS A 76 6.13 1.00 3.58
C LYS A 76 5.86 0.39 4.94
N ASN A 77 5.04 1.04 5.75
CA ASN A 77 4.70 0.59 7.09
C ASN A 77 3.19 0.65 7.30
N LEU A 78 2.66 -0.42 7.90
CA LEU A 78 1.28 -0.49 8.35
C LEU A 78 1.28 -0.29 9.86
N LEU A 79 0.55 0.71 10.34
CA LEU A 79 0.57 1.16 11.73
C LEU A 79 -0.83 1.23 12.31
N ASN A 80 -0.90 1.22 13.64
CA ASN A 80 -2.06 1.77 14.33
C ASN A 80 -1.90 3.29 14.48
N GLU A 81 -3.02 4.00 14.62
CA GLU A 81 -3.04 5.45 14.68
C GLU A 81 -2.21 6.03 15.84
N ALA A 82 -2.16 5.35 17.00
CA ALA A 82 -1.42 5.79 18.17
C ALA A 82 0.10 5.82 17.97
N SER A 83 0.64 4.99 17.07
CA SER A 83 2.08 4.91 16.80
C SER A 83 2.57 5.85 15.69
N LEU A 84 1.66 6.51 14.97
CA LEU A 84 1.98 7.33 13.79
C LEU A 84 3.05 8.39 14.08
N ILE A 85 2.84 9.23 15.07
CA ILE A 85 3.74 10.36 15.40
C ILE A 85 5.14 9.86 15.77
N ASN A 86 5.23 8.81 16.59
CA ASN A 86 6.52 8.25 16.99
C ASN A 86 7.25 7.62 15.80
N HIS A 87 6.52 7.00 14.89
CA HIS A 87 7.09 6.44 13.67
C HIS A 87 7.64 7.52 12.74
N ILE A 88 6.91 8.61 12.51
CA ILE A 88 7.38 9.75 11.71
C ILE A 88 8.64 10.38 12.34
N LYS A 89 8.66 10.56 13.68
CA LYS A 89 9.85 11.03 14.41
C LYS A 89 11.06 10.10 14.21
N SER A 90 10.85 8.80 14.14
CA SER A 90 11.93 7.85 13.86
C SER A 90 12.43 8.00 12.43
N LEU A 91 11.54 8.04 11.45
CA LEU A 91 11.90 8.22 10.05
C LEU A 91 12.67 9.52 9.79
N SER A 92 12.27 10.64 10.44
CA SER A 92 12.94 11.93 10.26
C SER A 92 14.38 11.97 10.80
N LYS A 93 14.77 11.04 11.70
CA LYS A 93 16.17 10.90 12.15
C LYS A 93 17.05 10.23 11.10
N ASP A 94 16.46 9.31 10.33
CA ASP A 94 17.19 8.46 9.40
C ASP A 94 17.17 8.99 7.97
N TYR A 95 16.11 9.73 7.60
CA TYR A 95 15.85 10.23 6.26
C TYR A 95 15.65 11.75 6.24
N ASN A 96 16.02 12.38 5.13
CA ASN A 96 15.78 13.79 4.88
C ASN A 96 14.38 13.98 4.27
N ILE A 97 13.35 14.03 5.13
CA ILE A 97 11.97 14.26 4.69
C ILE A 97 11.79 15.73 4.36
N LYS A 98 11.39 16.03 3.12
CA LYS A 98 11.16 17.40 2.65
C LYS A 98 9.68 17.77 2.68
N ASN A 99 8.81 16.88 2.24
CA ASN A 99 7.38 17.11 2.16
C ASN A 99 6.61 15.96 2.80
N ILE A 100 5.46 16.27 3.36
CA ILE A 100 4.49 15.30 3.88
C ILE A 100 3.15 15.58 3.24
N ILE A 101 2.49 14.56 2.68
CA ILE A 101 1.10 14.61 2.27
C ILE A 101 0.29 13.56 3.02
N CYS A 102 -0.89 13.97 3.49
CA CYS A 102 -1.80 13.12 4.23
C CYS A 102 -3.16 13.06 3.54
N SER A 103 -3.65 11.84 3.33
CA SER A 103 -5.05 11.53 3.09
C SER A 103 -5.66 11.01 4.39
N THR A 104 -6.76 11.59 4.84
CA THR A 104 -7.43 11.14 6.06
C THR A 104 -8.94 11.12 5.90
N VAL A 105 -9.56 10.05 6.40
CA VAL A 105 -11.01 9.92 6.49
C VAL A 105 -11.51 10.08 7.94
N THR A 106 -10.60 10.37 8.89
CA THR A 106 -10.90 10.51 10.33
C THR A 106 -10.67 11.94 10.79
N LYS A 107 -9.53 12.22 11.40
CA LYS A 107 -9.17 13.53 11.96
C LYS A 107 -7.92 14.10 11.31
N SER A 108 -7.78 15.42 11.30
CA SER A 108 -6.57 16.11 10.85
C SER A 108 -5.43 15.97 11.85
N TYR A 109 -4.23 15.76 11.34
CA TYR A 109 -2.96 15.75 12.08
C TYR A 109 -2.12 17.00 11.84
N LYS A 110 -2.67 17.98 11.09
CA LYS A 110 -1.96 19.15 10.62
C LYS A 110 -1.26 19.93 11.73
N ILE A 111 -1.96 20.20 12.84
CA ILE A 111 -1.39 20.96 13.97
C ILE A 111 -0.24 20.18 14.60
N GLN A 112 -0.45 18.90 14.91
CA GLN A 112 0.56 18.07 15.56
C GLN A 112 1.82 17.87 14.72
N LEU A 113 1.66 17.72 13.39
CA LEU A 113 2.78 17.54 12.48
C LEU A 113 3.51 18.86 12.22
N ALA A 114 2.80 20.00 12.10
CA ALA A 114 3.40 21.31 11.95
C ALA A 114 4.24 21.74 13.17
N GLU A 115 3.77 21.42 14.39
CA GLU A 115 4.54 21.69 15.61
C GLU A 115 5.82 20.84 15.71
N LEU A 116 5.80 19.61 15.21
CA LEU A 116 6.90 18.69 15.33
C LEU A 116 7.95 18.84 14.21
N PHE A 117 7.55 19.38 13.07
CA PHE A 117 8.34 19.43 11.84
C PHE A 117 8.22 20.81 11.18
N ALA A 118 8.67 21.85 11.88
CA ALA A 118 8.56 23.25 11.42
C ALA A 118 9.23 23.52 10.07
N ASP A 119 10.25 22.74 9.71
CA ASP A 119 11.02 22.86 8.46
C ASP A 119 10.50 21.94 7.33
N ILE A 120 9.41 21.19 7.57
CA ILE A 120 8.84 20.26 6.59
C ILE A 120 7.51 20.81 6.10
N GLU A 121 7.33 20.86 4.79
CA GLU A 121 6.06 21.24 4.21
C GLU A 121 5.03 20.11 4.40
N TYR A 122 3.93 20.42 5.09
CA TYR A 122 2.84 19.49 5.36
C TYR A 122 1.58 19.92 4.60
N TYR A 123 1.02 18.94 3.88
CA TYR A 123 -0.24 19.07 3.14
C TYR A 123 -1.25 18.02 3.57
N GLU A 124 -2.49 18.41 3.75
CA GLU A 124 -3.62 17.52 3.68
C GLU A 124 -4.28 17.63 2.31
N LEU A 125 -4.82 16.54 1.81
CA LEU A 125 -5.45 16.53 0.48
C LEU A 125 -6.65 17.49 0.38
N SER A 126 -7.21 17.89 1.52
CA SER A 126 -8.25 18.93 1.65
C SER A 126 -7.71 20.35 1.64
N ASP A 127 -6.39 20.57 1.65
CA ASP A 127 -5.82 21.91 1.70
C ASP A 127 -6.07 22.69 0.40
N LYS A 128 -6.63 23.88 0.52
CA LYS A 128 -6.89 24.76 -0.64
C LYS A 128 -5.62 25.23 -1.37
N LYS A 129 -4.47 25.12 -0.71
CA LYS A 129 -3.16 25.46 -1.31
C LYS A 129 -2.64 24.38 -2.25
N LEU A 130 -3.17 23.16 -2.13
CA LEU A 130 -2.76 22.02 -2.92
C LEU A 130 -3.44 22.06 -4.28
N ASN A 131 -2.66 22.19 -5.33
CA ASN A 131 -3.17 22.15 -6.68
C ASN A 131 -3.32 20.69 -7.13
N ILE A 132 -4.54 20.30 -7.45
CA ILE A 132 -4.85 18.96 -7.95
C ILE A 132 -5.24 19.10 -9.41
N PRO A 133 -4.58 18.41 -10.35
CA PRO A 133 -4.73 18.64 -11.79
C PRO A 133 -5.99 17.95 -12.39
N ILE A 134 -7.08 17.93 -11.60
CA ILE A 134 -8.38 17.41 -12.04
C ILE A 134 -9.46 18.46 -11.75
N HIS A 135 -10.45 18.56 -12.61
CA HIS A 135 -11.63 19.36 -12.36
C HIS A 135 -12.66 18.54 -11.58
N ASN A 136 -12.87 18.92 -10.31
CA ASN A 136 -13.80 18.20 -9.45
C ASN A 136 -15.23 18.73 -9.60
N ASN A 137 -16.10 17.93 -10.20
CA ASN A 137 -17.51 18.24 -10.42
C ASN A 137 -18.46 17.61 -9.38
N TYR A 138 -17.90 17.13 -8.25
CA TYR A 138 -18.67 16.50 -7.19
C TYR A 138 -19.46 17.57 -6.40
N LYS A 139 -20.79 17.41 -6.29
CA LYS A 139 -21.67 18.43 -5.72
C LYS A 139 -21.39 18.77 -4.24
N THR A 140 -21.05 17.76 -3.46
CA THR A 140 -20.81 17.90 -2.00
C THR A 140 -19.31 17.71 -1.68
N ILE A 141 -18.50 18.66 -2.12
CA ILE A 141 -17.02 18.59 -2.01
C ILE A 141 -16.57 18.36 -0.56
N ASN A 142 -17.23 18.96 0.40
CA ASN A 142 -16.86 18.85 1.82
C ASN A 142 -17.09 17.44 2.43
N SER A 143 -17.91 16.61 1.81
CA SER A 143 -18.19 15.23 2.23
C SER A 143 -17.49 14.19 1.39
N LEU A 144 -16.72 14.61 0.37
CA LEU A 144 -15.97 13.71 -0.49
C LEU A 144 -14.75 13.17 0.25
N GLY A 145 -14.63 11.84 0.32
CA GLY A 145 -13.47 11.18 0.93
C GLY A 145 -12.17 11.60 0.23
N GLN A 146 -11.15 11.88 1.02
CA GLN A 146 -9.84 12.27 0.50
C GLN A 146 -9.17 11.11 -0.26
N ASP A 147 -9.38 9.88 0.18
CA ASP A 147 -8.95 8.64 -0.49
C ASP A 147 -9.46 8.59 -1.94
N ARG A 148 -10.72 8.92 -2.17
CA ARG A 148 -11.32 8.94 -3.52
C ARG A 148 -10.66 9.99 -4.43
N ILE A 149 -10.39 11.19 -3.92
CA ILE A 149 -9.66 12.23 -4.65
C ILE A 149 -8.24 11.76 -4.98
N GLY A 150 -7.55 11.14 -4.02
CA GLY A 150 -6.21 10.61 -4.21
C GLY A 150 -6.16 9.52 -5.30
N LEU A 151 -7.13 8.60 -5.30
CA LEU A 151 -7.24 7.53 -6.30
C LEU A 151 -7.54 8.07 -7.70
N VAL A 152 -8.46 9.04 -7.81
CA VAL A 152 -8.75 9.68 -9.10
C VAL A 152 -7.53 10.46 -9.61
N SER A 153 -6.77 11.10 -8.72
CA SER A 153 -5.52 11.77 -9.09
C SER A 153 -4.46 10.76 -9.56
N ALA A 154 -4.32 9.61 -8.88
CA ALA A 154 -3.45 8.54 -9.34
C ALA A 154 -3.83 8.05 -10.75
N THR A 155 -5.13 7.93 -10.98
CA THR A 155 -5.69 7.53 -12.27
C THR A 155 -5.39 8.55 -13.35
N PHE A 156 -5.56 9.84 -13.06
CA PHE A 156 -5.21 10.93 -13.98
C PHE A 156 -3.73 10.90 -14.37
N PHE A 157 -2.82 10.75 -13.41
CA PHE A 157 -1.38 10.70 -13.72
C PHE A 157 -0.99 9.48 -14.53
N LYS A 158 -1.71 8.37 -14.39
CA LYS A 158 -1.45 7.13 -15.11
C LYS A 158 -2.06 7.10 -16.51
N PHE A 159 -3.25 7.68 -16.67
CA PHE A 159 -4.04 7.69 -17.91
C PHE A 159 -4.57 9.10 -18.22
N PRO A 160 -3.69 10.07 -18.49
CA PRO A 160 -4.10 11.45 -18.71
C PRO A 160 -4.96 11.55 -19.97
N ASN A 161 -6.02 12.34 -19.88
CA ASN A 161 -6.99 12.58 -20.98
C ASN A 161 -7.70 11.31 -21.49
N GLU A 162 -7.86 10.30 -20.64
CA GLU A 162 -8.61 9.08 -20.97
C GLU A 162 -9.77 8.87 -19.99
N ASN A 163 -10.89 8.32 -20.49
CA ASN A 163 -11.98 7.91 -19.60
C ASN A 163 -11.51 6.76 -18.72
N SER A 164 -11.63 6.90 -17.44
CA SER A 164 -11.12 5.93 -16.49
C SER A 164 -12.06 5.76 -15.29
N LEU A 165 -12.26 4.51 -14.91
CA LEU A 165 -12.94 4.10 -13.69
C LEU A 165 -11.92 3.49 -12.74
N VAL A 166 -11.80 4.00 -11.53
CA VAL A 166 -11.08 3.32 -10.46
C VAL A 166 -12.06 2.73 -9.47
N VAL A 167 -11.87 1.46 -9.15
CA VAL A 167 -12.64 0.70 -8.17
C VAL A 167 -11.71 0.29 -7.05
N ASP A 168 -11.94 0.83 -5.86
CA ASP A 168 -11.19 0.48 -4.66
C ASP A 168 -11.98 -0.50 -3.82
N ILE A 169 -11.40 -1.67 -3.55
CA ILE A 169 -12.04 -2.78 -2.83
C ILE A 169 -11.39 -2.92 -1.47
N GLY A 170 -12.04 -2.32 -0.47
CA GLY A 170 -11.60 -2.31 0.91
C GLY A 170 -12.77 -2.47 1.88
N THR A 171 -12.79 -1.68 2.95
CA THR A 171 -13.92 -1.64 3.90
C THR A 171 -15.24 -1.36 3.20
N CYS A 172 -15.23 -0.39 2.28
CA CYS A 172 -16.27 -0.21 1.26
C CYS A 172 -15.68 -0.53 -0.11
N ILE A 173 -16.56 -0.71 -1.10
CA ILE A 173 -16.18 -0.66 -2.50
C ILE A 173 -16.56 0.72 -3.02
N THR A 174 -15.57 1.50 -3.49
CA THR A 174 -15.83 2.78 -4.11
C THR A 174 -15.58 2.70 -5.62
N TYR A 175 -16.40 3.43 -6.36
CA TYR A 175 -16.33 3.57 -7.80
C TYR A 175 -16.14 5.03 -8.11
N ASP A 176 -15.09 5.39 -8.83
CA ASP A 176 -14.75 6.77 -9.12
C ASP A 176 -14.42 6.95 -10.59
N PHE A 177 -15.19 7.78 -11.28
CA PHE A 177 -15.07 8.00 -12.72
C PHE A 177 -14.51 9.38 -13.04
N ILE A 178 -13.47 9.40 -13.86
CA ILE A 178 -12.90 10.61 -14.48
C ILE A 178 -12.97 10.47 -15.99
N ASP A 179 -13.41 11.54 -16.67
CA ASP A 179 -13.52 11.53 -18.11
C ASP A 179 -12.23 12.00 -18.84
N SER A 180 -12.22 11.86 -20.15
CA SER A 180 -11.08 12.27 -21.00
C SER A 180 -10.82 13.78 -21.03
N LYS A 181 -11.65 14.61 -20.40
CA LYS A 181 -11.42 16.04 -20.17
C LYS A 181 -10.88 16.33 -18.76
N ASN A 182 -10.49 15.28 -18.06
CA ASN A 182 -10.00 15.33 -16.68
C ASN A 182 -11.05 15.87 -15.68
N ILE A 183 -12.33 15.64 -15.96
CA ILE A 183 -13.45 16.00 -15.08
C ILE A 183 -13.79 14.77 -14.23
N TYR A 184 -13.64 14.89 -12.92
CA TYR A 184 -14.11 13.91 -11.96
C TYR A 184 -15.61 14.06 -11.73
N HIS A 185 -16.38 13.05 -12.07
CA HIS A 185 -17.84 13.05 -11.97
C HIS A 185 -18.39 12.45 -10.67
N GLY A 186 -17.54 11.87 -9.83
CA GLY A 186 -17.97 11.05 -8.70
C GLY A 186 -18.13 9.60 -9.11
N GLY A 187 -19.06 8.90 -8.47
CA GLY A 187 -19.31 7.48 -8.71
C GLY A 187 -20.25 6.86 -7.71
N ALA A 188 -19.92 5.67 -7.18
CA ALA A 188 -20.75 4.94 -6.24
C ALA A 188 -19.95 4.49 -5.00
N ILE A 189 -20.67 4.14 -3.94
CA ILE A 189 -20.15 3.50 -2.74
C ILE A 189 -21.04 2.31 -2.42
N SER A 190 -20.46 1.14 -2.23
CA SER A 190 -21.18 -0.05 -1.80
C SER A 190 -20.44 -0.78 -0.68
N PRO A 191 -21.11 -1.71 0.03
CA PRO A 191 -20.47 -2.45 1.11
C PRO A 191 -19.34 -3.34 0.61
N GLY A 192 -18.18 -3.30 1.27
CA GLY A 192 -17.07 -4.22 1.04
C GLY A 192 -17.37 -5.65 1.49
N ILE A 193 -16.44 -6.56 1.24
CA ILE A 193 -16.61 -8.00 1.50
C ILE A 193 -17.04 -8.26 2.95
N ASN A 194 -16.25 -7.79 3.91
CA ASN A 194 -16.52 -8.03 5.34
C ASN A 194 -17.79 -7.33 5.82
N MET A 195 -18.14 -6.17 5.25
CA MET A 195 -19.40 -5.51 5.58
C MET A 195 -20.62 -6.35 5.16
N ARG A 196 -20.56 -7.04 4.01
CA ARG A 196 -21.65 -7.92 3.53
C ARG A 196 -21.84 -9.12 4.47
N TYR A 197 -20.75 -9.80 4.87
CA TYR A 197 -20.83 -10.90 5.84
C TYR A 197 -21.38 -10.44 7.19
N ASN A 198 -20.82 -9.33 7.72
CA ASN A 198 -21.29 -8.76 8.98
C ASN A 198 -22.75 -8.34 8.93
N SER A 199 -23.24 -7.78 7.81
CA SER A 199 -24.63 -7.36 7.67
C SER A 199 -25.57 -8.55 7.69
N LEU A 200 -25.25 -9.65 7.01
CA LEU A 200 -26.04 -10.87 7.01
C LEU A 200 -26.17 -11.47 8.42
N ASN A 201 -25.08 -11.53 9.16
CA ASN A 201 -25.11 -12.00 10.55
C ASN A 201 -25.88 -11.05 11.47
N LYS A 202 -25.56 -9.74 11.42
CA LYS A 202 -26.09 -8.75 12.38
C LYS A 202 -27.58 -8.49 12.21
N PHE A 203 -28.11 -8.54 10.98
CA PHE A 203 -29.52 -8.18 10.68
C PHE A 203 -30.40 -9.38 10.43
N THR A 204 -29.92 -10.59 10.72
CA THR A 204 -30.76 -11.82 10.69
C THR A 204 -30.59 -12.60 11.99
N SER A 205 -31.60 -13.41 12.35
CA SER A 205 -31.57 -14.13 13.62
C SER A 205 -30.68 -15.38 13.62
N ASN A 206 -30.44 -15.99 12.45
CA ASN A 206 -29.88 -17.35 12.38
C ASN A 206 -28.73 -17.50 11.43
N LEU A 207 -28.33 -16.44 10.69
CA LEU A 207 -27.20 -16.57 9.78
C LEU A 207 -25.86 -16.44 10.54
N PRO A 208 -24.92 -17.37 10.34
CA PRO A 208 -23.65 -17.35 11.02
C PRO A 208 -22.78 -16.18 10.52
N LEU A 209 -21.87 -15.71 11.35
CA LEU A 209 -20.77 -14.85 10.91
C LEU A 209 -19.71 -15.73 10.25
N LEU A 210 -19.47 -15.50 8.97
CA LEU A 210 -18.48 -16.23 8.18
C LEU A 210 -17.34 -15.31 7.76
N GLU A 211 -16.16 -15.89 7.60
CA GLU A 211 -15.03 -15.24 6.94
C GLU A 211 -15.09 -15.50 5.43
N PHE A 212 -14.48 -14.62 4.65
CA PHE A 212 -14.47 -14.74 3.20
C PHE A 212 -13.89 -16.09 2.74
N ASN A 213 -14.67 -16.77 1.87
CA ASN A 213 -14.23 -17.95 1.16
C ASN A 213 -14.66 -17.87 -0.30
N ASN A 214 -13.72 -18.17 -1.20
CA ASN A 214 -13.99 -18.20 -2.64
C ASN A 214 -14.75 -19.50 -2.98
N VAL A 215 -15.95 -19.37 -3.53
CA VAL A 215 -16.77 -20.49 -3.96
C VAL A 215 -17.12 -20.35 -5.43
N GLU A 216 -16.66 -21.26 -6.26
CA GLU A 216 -16.89 -21.23 -7.71
C GLU A 216 -18.28 -21.73 -8.17
N LYS A 217 -19.13 -22.11 -7.22
CA LYS A 217 -20.48 -22.56 -7.50
C LYS A 217 -21.45 -21.39 -7.70
N MET A 218 -22.54 -21.64 -8.43
CA MET A 218 -23.65 -20.68 -8.59
C MET A 218 -24.83 -20.98 -7.66
N ILE A 219 -24.94 -22.21 -7.16
CA ILE A 219 -26.03 -22.66 -6.29
C ILE A 219 -25.41 -23.33 -5.07
N GLY A 220 -25.72 -22.80 -3.88
CA GLY A 220 -25.32 -23.37 -2.60
C GLY A 220 -26.25 -24.47 -2.14
N SER A 221 -25.70 -25.49 -1.50
CA SER A 221 -26.46 -26.61 -0.89
C SER A 221 -26.49 -26.55 0.63
N SER A 222 -25.86 -25.54 1.22
CA SER A 222 -25.86 -25.21 2.64
C SER A 222 -26.03 -23.71 2.85
N THR A 223 -26.35 -23.30 4.08
CA THR A 223 -26.44 -21.87 4.45
C THR A 223 -25.12 -21.17 4.21
N ASP A 224 -24.00 -21.76 4.62
CA ASP A 224 -22.67 -21.18 4.48
C ASP A 224 -22.30 -21.00 3.00
N GLU A 225 -22.49 -22.04 2.18
CA GLU A 225 -22.27 -21.95 0.72
C GLU A 225 -23.14 -20.85 0.10
N SER A 226 -24.41 -20.77 0.49
CA SER A 226 -25.33 -19.76 -0.05
C SER A 226 -24.90 -18.34 0.31
N ILE A 227 -24.41 -18.12 1.53
CA ILE A 227 -23.85 -16.83 1.96
C ILE A 227 -22.60 -16.49 1.14
N HIS A 228 -21.63 -17.41 1.03
CA HIS A 228 -20.42 -17.20 0.26
C HIS A 228 -20.71 -16.85 -1.21
N ILE A 229 -21.58 -17.64 -1.85
CA ILE A 229 -21.99 -17.43 -3.24
C ILE A 229 -22.65 -16.05 -3.41
N GLY A 230 -23.58 -15.70 -2.52
CA GLY A 230 -24.30 -14.44 -2.57
C GLY A 230 -23.38 -13.23 -2.43
N VAL A 231 -22.44 -13.27 -1.46
CA VAL A 231 -21.46 -12.19 -1.26
C VAL A 231 -20.49 -12.10 -2.44
N TYR A 232 -19.87 -13.21 -2.82
CA TYR A 232 -18.82 -13.22 -3.83
C TYR A 232 -19.34 -12.87 -5.24
N ASN A 233 -20.35 -13.62 -5.70
CA ASN A 233 -20.93 -13.36 -7.03
C ASN A 233 -21.68 -12.03 -7.08
N GLY A 234 -22.26 -11.59 -5.95
CA GLY A 234 -22.89 -10.29 -5.83
C GLY A 234 -21.92 -9.15 -6.11
N ILE A 235 -20.69 -9.20 -5.54
CA ILE A 235 -19.64 -8.20 -5.78
C ILE A 235 -19.17 -8.24 -7.24
N ILE A 236 -18.89 -9.43 -7.78
CA ILE A 236 -18.47 -9.58 -9.17
C ILE A 236 -19.53 -9.04 -10.14
N GLY A 237 -20.80 -9.40 -9.93
CA GLY A 237 -21.91 -8.94 -10.75
C GLY A 237 -22.09 -7.43 -10.68
N GLU A 238 -22.01 -6.84 -9.49
CA GLU A 238 -22.12 -5.40 -9.28
C GLU A 238 -21.01 -4.63 -10.03
N ILE A 239 -19.74 -5.05 -9.86
CA ILE A 239 -18.61 -4.39 -10.52
C ILE A 239 -18.72 -4.51 -12.04
N ASN A 240 -18.95 -5.72 -12.56
CA ASN A 240 -19.06 -5.93 -14.00
C ASN A 240 -20.23 -5.16 -14.63
N GLU A 241 -21.38 -5.08 -13.95
CA GLU A 241 -22.52 -4.31 -14.43
C GLU A 241 -22.23 -2.81 -14.43
N TYR A 242 -21.52 -2.30 -13.41
CA TYR A 242 -21.11 -0.90 -13.36
C TYR A 242 -20.16 -0.55 -14.52
N ILE A 243 -19.21 -1.44 -14.82
CA ILE A 243 -18.29 -1.31 -15.95
C ILE A 243 -19.06 -1.32 -17.27
N ASN A 244 -19.95 -2.31 -17.49
CA ASN A 244 -20.72 -2.44 -18.72
C ASN A 244 -21.52 -1.17 -19.03
N ARG A 245 -22.21 -0.59 -18.04
CA ARG A 245 -22.97 0.66 -18.20
C ARG A 245 -22.12 1.86 -18.55
N LEU A 246 -20.88 1.91 -18.06
CA LEU A 246 -19.95 2.98 -18.44
C LEU A 246 -19.39 2.76 -19.84
N GLU A 247 -19.06 1.51 -20.21
CA GLU A 247 -18.56 1.17 -21.55
C GLU A 247 -19.62 1.43 -22.63
N GLU A 248 -20.91 1.25 -22.34
CA GLU A 248 -22.01 1.63 -23.26
C GLU A 248 -22.03 3.14 -23.54
N LYS A 249 -21.62 3.95 -22.55
CA LYS A 249 -21.65 5.42 -22.66
C LYS A 249 -20.34 6.01 -23.18
N TYR A 250 -19.21 5.38 -22.86
CA TYR A 250 -17.87 5.85 -23.16
C TYR A 250 -17.11 4.79 -23.95
N LEU A 251 -16.77 5.10 -25.22
CA LEU A 251 -16.19 4.17 -26.20
C LEU A 251 -14.88 3.49 -25.75
N LYS A 252 -14.10 4.13 -24.91
CA LYS A 252 -12.85 3.62 -24.35
C LYS A 252 -12.84 3.93 -22.86
N LEU A 253 -12.75 2.90 -22.05
CA LEU A 253 -12.72 2.99 -20.59
C LEU A 253 -11.54 2.21 -20.03
N ASN A 254 -10.66 2.86 -19.32
CA ASN A 254 -9.67 2.19 -18.48
C ASN A 254 -10.34 1.80 -17.15
N VAL A 255 -10.28 0.54 -16.79
CA VAL A 255 -10.82 0.03 -15.53
C VAL A 255 -9.67 -0.35 -14.61
N ILE A 256 -9.50 0.40 -13.53
CA ILE A 256 -8.44 0.18 -12.54
C ILE A 256 -9.08 -0.43 -11.28
N ILE A 257 -8.59 -1.58 -10.89
CA ILE A 257 -9.02 -2.27 -9.64
C ILE A 257 -7.87 -2.21 -8.65
N THR A 258 -8.14 -1.68 -7.46
CA THR A 258 -7.18 -1.55 -6.36
C THR A 258 -7.84 -1.88 -5.02
N GLY A 259 -7.12 -1.68 -3.92
CA GLY A 259 -7.60 -1.95 -2.56
C GLY A 259 -7.10 -3.27 -1.98
N GLY A 260 -7.19 -3.40 -0.67
CA GLY A 260 -6.67 -4.54 0.07
C GLY A 260 -7.31 -5.87 -0.31
N ASP A 261 -8.59 -5.83 -0.66
CA ASP A 261 -9.39 -7.00 -1.01
C ASP A 261 -9.45 -7.27 -2.53
N SER A 262 -8.75 -6.47 -3.35
CA SER A 262 -8.79 -6.59 -4.82
C SER A 262 -8.28 -7.94 -5.35
N THR A 263 -7.34 -8.56 -4.64
CA THR A 263 -6.72 -9.84 -5.03
C THR A 263 -7.72 -11.00 -5.10
N PHE A 264 -8.82 -10.94 -4.34
CA PHE A 264 -9.87 -11.97 -4.36
C PHE A 264 -10.67 -12.00 -5.67
N LEU A 265 -10.60 -10.92 -6.45
CA LEU A 265 -11.34 -10.75 -7.69
C LEU A 265 -10.46 -10.85 -8.95
N LEU A 266 -9.19 -11.24 -8.79
CA LEU A 266 -8.26 -11.45 -9.91
C LEU A 266 -8.89 -12.39 -10.95
N ASN A 267 -8.84 -11.99 -12.22
CA ASN A 267 -9.40 -12.72 -13.36
C ASN A 267 -10.94 -12.87 -13.37
N LYS A 268 -11.67 -12.22 -12.48
CA LYS A 268 -13.14 -12.25 -12.44
C LYS A 268 -13.77 -10.97 -12.97
N ILE A 269 -13.02 -9.90 -13.05
CA ILE A 269 -13.47 -8.61 -13.59
C ILE A 269 -12.93 -8.45 -14.99
N LYS A 270 -13.84 -8.18 -15.94
CA LYS A 270 -13.50 -8.01 -17.36
C LYS A 270 -12.69 -6.74 -17.60
N ASN A 271 -11.73 -6.82 -18.49
CA ASN A 271 -10.93 -5.69 -18.98
C ASN A 271 -10.24 -4.87 -17.88
N ALA A 272 -10.11 -5.43 -16.66
CA ALA A 272 -9.56 -4.71 -15.54
C ALA A 272 -8.03 -4.70 -15.55
N ILE A 273 -7.47 -3.53 -15.27
CA ILE A 273 -6.06 -3.32 -14.94
C ILE A 273 -5.97 -3.39 -13.42
N PHE A 274 -5.39 -4.46 -12.91
CA PHE A 274 -5.14 -4.55 -11.47
C PHE A 274 -3.95 -3.65 -11.13
N ALA A 275 -4.23 -2.62 -10.35
CA ALA A 275 -3.20 -1.74 -9.80
C ALA A 275 -2.68 -2.29 -8.48
N ASP A 276 -1.47 -1.89 -8.13
CA ASP A 276 -0.88 -2.17 -6.83
C ASP A 276 -1.78 -1.63 -5.70
N GLN A 277 -1.77 -2.29 -4.55
CA GLN A 277 -2.42 -1.82 -3.33
C GLN A 277 -1.90 -0.44 -2.86
N ASP A 278 -0.76 -0.02 -3.39
CA ASP A 278 -0.13 1.26 -3.12
C ASP A 278 -0.55 2.37 -4.10
N PHE A 279 -1.55 2.11 -4.94
CA PHE A 279 -1.99 3.02 -5.99
C PHE A 279 -2.40 4.40 -5.45
N LEU A 280 -3.10 4.45 -4.32
CA LEU A 280 -3.42 5.69 -3.62
C LEU A 280 -2.15 6.46 -3.22
N ALA A 281 -1.18 5.78 -2.62
CA ALA A 281 0.06 6.42 -2.16
C ALA A 281 0.88 6.98 -3.34
N ILE A 282 0.91 6.27 -4.46
CA ILE A 282 1.53 6.75 -5.71
C ILE A 282 0.83 8.02 -6.18
N GLY A 283 -0.50 8.07 -6.14
CA GLY A 283 -1.28 9.26 -6.49
C GLY A 283 -0.96 10.47 -5.62
N LEU A 284 -0.91 10.25 -4.30
CA LEU A 284 -0.55 11.29 -3.33
C LEU A 284 0.87 11.84 -3.55
N ASN A 285 1.84 10.96 -3.79
CA ASN A 285 3.20 11.38 -4.12
C ASN A 285 3.26 12.18 -5.44
N ASN A 286 2.48 11.79 -6.45
CA ASN A 286 2.40 12.53 -7.70
C ASN A 286 1.77 13.93 -7.52
N ILE A 287 0.80 14.08 -6.61
CA ILE A 287 0.25 15.39 -6.25
C ILE A 287 1.33 16.28 -5.62
N LEU A 288 2.15 15.75 -4.69
CA LEU A 288 3.29 16.50 -4.13
C LEU A 288 4.23 16.98 -5.22
N LYS A 289 4.67 16.07 -6.09
CA LYS A 289 5.58 16.39 -7.20
C LYS A 289 5.01 17.43 -8.16
N TYR A 290 3.71 17.37 -8.44
CA TYR A 290 3.02 18.36 -9.26
C TYR A 290 3.06 19.75 -8.64
N ASN A 291 3.00 19.83 -7.31
CA ASN A 291 3.07 21.10 -6.58
C ASN A 291 4.51 21.60 -6.34
N GLU A 292 5.53 20.76 -6.40
CA GLU A 292 6.94 21.18 -6.33
C GLU A 292 7.40 21.99 -7.55
N GLY A 293 6.71 21.90 -8.68
CA GLY A 293 7.04 22.58 -9.93
C GLY A 293 6.28 23.91 -10.17
N HIS A 294 5.42 24.28 -9.23
CA HIS A 294 4.59 25.50 -9.25
C HIS A 294 4.81 26.30 -7.98
#